data_87d181515815cbf3a1aaefd94858e639
#
_entry.id   87d181515815cbf3a1aaefd94858e639
#
_cell.length_a   1.000
_cell.length_b   1.000
_cell.length_c   1.000
_cell.angle_alpha   90.00
_cell.angle_beta   90.00
_cell.angle_gamma   90.00
#
_symmetry.space_group_name_H-M   'P 1'
#
loop_
_entity.id
_entity.type
_entity.pdbx_description
1 polymer ?
#
loop_
_entity_poly.entity_id
_entity_poly.type
_entity_poly.pdbx_seq_one_letter_code
_entity_poly.pdbx_strand_id
1 'polypeptide(L)'
;ELLSGLRDQAVVTLIKKHSWDKTKTVKYQTTDGSEVSHRTYSFEAKLKDCKVPIKVVVVLGKWNKDDDNSFHILITNQLNASAKTIITTYLLRWGIEHCFKELKDTFSFDQYQVRHIEKIERYWNVCLIAWTLTYWIKQNAYLNKILETQPTTFNEFKQAINSLLELSSLGTLSKNKSLADDYFKVKSKRLKKKLAA
;
A
#
# COMPACT_ATOMS: atom_id res chain seq x y z
N GLU A 1 2.79 -12.02 18.27
CA GLU A 1 3.53 -12.47 19.48
C GLU A 1 4.29 -13.78 19.25
N LEU A 2 3.78 -14.77 18.51
CA LEU A 2 4.47 -16.04 18.21
C LEU A 2 5.75 -15.87 17.36
N LEU A 3 5.85 -14.84 16.55
CA LEU A 3 7.02 -14.55 15.71
C LEU A 3 8.12 -13.79 16.45
N SER A 4 7.82 -13.05 17.51
CA SER A 4 8.83 -12.33 18.31
C SER A 4 9.62 -13.27 19.22
N GLY A 5 9.00 -14.32 19.75
CA GLY A 5 9.68 -15.32 20.59
C GLY A 5 10.64 -16.24 19.82
N LEU A 6 10.44 -16.41 18.51
CA LEU A 6 11.38 -17.13 17.64
C LEU A 6 12.61 -16.30 17.25
N ARG A 7 12.60 -14.98 17.49
CA ARG A 7 13.69 -14.09 17.08
C ARG A 7 15.00 -14.34 17.82
N ASP A 8 14.98 -14.75 19.08
CA ASP A 8 16.16 -14.50 19.91
C ASP A 8 17.10 -15.68 20.13
N GLN A 9 16.73 -16.94 20.00
CA GLN A 9 17.72 -18.02 20.20
C GLN A 9 17.50 -19.25 19.31
N ALA A 10 16.28 -19.72 19.12
CA ALA A 10 16.01 -20.96 18.40
C ALA A 10 16.34 -20.87 16.90
N VAL A 11 16.07 -19.72 16.27
CA VAL A 11 16.29 -19.51 14.84
C VAL A 11 17.76 -19.24 14.54
N VAL A 12 18.43 -18.45 15.36
CA VAL A 12 19.89 -18.23 15.23
C VAL A 12 20.63 -19.55 15.46
N THR A 13 20.18 -20.38 16.39
CA THR A 13 20.74 -21.70 16.64
C THR A 13 20.44 -22.67 15.50
N LEU A 14 19.22 -22.64 14.92
CA LEU A 14 18.87 -23.43 13.75
C LEU A 14 19.67 -22.99 12.51
N ILE A 15 19.85 -21.68 12.30
CA ILE A 15 20.66 -21.14 11.20
C ILE A 15 22.13 -21.52 11.37
N LYS A 16 22.68 -21.46 12.59
CA LYS A 16 24.07 -21.87 12.89
C LYS A 16 24.28 -23.38 12.76
N LYS A 17 23.27 -24.19 13.04
CA LYS A 17 23.33 -25.65 13.00
C LYS A 17 23.14 -26.25 11.60
N HIS A 18 22.50 -25.49 10.69
CA HIS A 18 22.33 -25.86 9.31
C HIS A 18 23.41 -25.22 8.45
N SER A 19 24.26 -26.06 7.86
CA SER A 19 25.37 -25.62 7.00
C SER A 19 24.89 -24.68 5.89
N TRP A 20 25.60 -23.59 5.71
CA TRP A 20 25.38 -22.59 4.66
C TRP A 20 25.41 -23.16 3.22
N ASP A 21 25.88 -24.39 3.06
CA ASP A 21 25.96 -25.11 1.79
C ASP A 21 24.61 -25.46 1.17
N LYS A 22 23.51 -25.38 1.95
CA LYS A 22 22.15 -25.66 1.48
C LYS A 22 21.35 -24.43 1.07
N THR A 23 21.96 -23.26 1.06
CA THR A 23 21.29 -22.03 0.61
C THR A 23 21.13 -22.01 -0.90
N LYS A 24 19.96 -21.55 -1.38
CA LYS A 24 19.70 -21.33 -2.79
C LYS A 24 19.51 -19.84 -3.04
N THR A 25 20.06 -19.33 -4.12
CA THR A 25 19.81 -17.96 -4.55
C THR A 25 18.48 -17.92 -5.31
N VAL A 26 17.57 -17.08 -4.85
CA VAL A 26 16.27 -16.83 -5.47
C VAL A 26 16.29 -15.44 -6.09
N LYS A 27 16.02 -15.36 -7.38
CA LYS A 27 15.88 -14.12 -8.14
C LYS A 27 14.40 -13.86 -8.41
N TYR A 28 13.97 -12.62 -8.20
CA TYR A 28 12.61 -12.19 -8.50
C TYR A 28 12.60 -10.71 -8.89
N GLN A 29 11.52 -10.28 -9.54
CA GLN A 29 11.29 -8.87 -9.84
C GLN A 29 10.41 -8.25 -8.74
N THR A 30 10.79 -7.08 -8.29
CA THR A 30 9.98 -6.25 -7.39
C THR A 30 8.87 -5.54 -8.17
N THR A 31 7.94 -4.92 -7.48
CA THR A 31 6.80 -4.22 -8.09
C THR A 31 7.21 -3.02 -8.97
N ASP A 32 8.40 -2.48 -8.77
CA ASP A 32 9.02 -1.41 -9.57
C ASP A 32 9.80 -1.94 -10.80
N GLY A 33 9.81 -3.27 -11.00
CA GLY A 33 10.48 -3.92 -12.12
C GLY A 33 11.97 -4.20 -11.90
N SER A 34 12.54 -3.83 -10.75
CA SER A 34 13.95 -4.13 -10.44
C SER A 34 14.14 -5.61 -10.12
N GLU A 35 15.25 -6.19 -10.61
CA GLU A 35 15.62 -7.57 -10.28
C GLU A 35 16.40 -7.59 -8.96
N VAL A 36 15.89 -8.38 -8.01
CA VAL A 36 16.50 -8.57 -6.69
C VAL A 36 16.83 -10.03 -6.48
N SER A 37 17.96 -10.32 -5.84
CA SER A 37 18.37 -11.67 -5.49
C SER A 37 18.62 -11.80 -4.00
N HIS A 38 18.07 -12.86 -3.39
CA HIS A 38 18.33 -13.19 -2.00
C HIS A 38 18.80 -14.63 -1.87
N ARG A 39 19.71 -14.86 -0.94
CA ARG A 39 20.03 -16.21 -0.50
C ARG A 39 18.93 -16.69 0.44
N THR A 40 18.41 -17.89 0.18
CA THR A 40 17.31 -18.46 0.95
C THR A 40 17.64 -19.86 1.42
N TYR A 41 17.13 -20.21 2.57
CA TYR A 41 17.12 -21.57 3.10
C TYR A 41 15.68 -21.95 3.45
N SER A 42 15.24 -23.11 3.01
CA SER A 42 13.87 -23.58 3.29
C SER A 42 13.86 -24.99 3.88
N PHE A 43 12.98 -25.19 4.86
CA PHE A 43 12.77 -26.48 5.51
C PHE A 43 11.33 -26.63 5.99
N GLU A 44 10.93 -27.86 6.26
CA GLU A 44 9.64 -28.17 6.87
C GLU A 44 9.78 -28.26 8.39
N ALA A 45 8.79 -27.77 9.11
CA ALA A 45 8.75 -27.78 10.56
C ALA A 45 7.33 -28.03 11.06
N LYS A 46 7.21 -28.37 12.35
CA LYS A 46 5.94 -28.41 13.07
C LYS A 46 5.98 -27.39 14.20
N LEU A 47 4.96 -26.57 14.30
CA LEU A 47 4.78 -25.69 15.45
C LEU A 47 4.20 -26.50 16.63
N LYS A 48 4.60 -26.16 17.85
CA LYS A 48 4.25 -26.89 19.07
C LYS A 48 2.75 -27.16 19.22
N ASP A 49 1.92 -26.18 18.88
CA ASP A 49 0.47 -26.25 19.05
C ASP A 49 -0.29 -26.36 17.71
N CYS A 50 0.42 -26.66 16.62
CA CYS A 50 -0.18 -26.78 15.30
C CYS A 50 0.00 -28.22 14.75
N LYS A 51 -1.13 -28.86 14.42
CA LYS A 51 -1.10 -30.22 13.86
C LYS A 51 -0.63 -30.27 12.40
N VAL A 52 -0.71 -29.12 11.71
CA VAL A 52 -0.38 -29.03 10.29
C VAL A 52 1.12 -28.72 10.13
N PRO A 53 1.85 -29.46 9.28
CA PRO A 53 3.22 -29.12 8.95
C PRO A 53 3.28 -27.78 8.23
N ILE A 54 4.36 -27.03 8.46
CA ILE A 54 4.60 -25.75 7.86
C ILE A 54 5.92 -25.77 7.10
N LYS A 55 6.00 -24.94 6.05
CA LYS A 55 7.25 -24.63 5.38
C LYS A 55 7.78 -23.30 5.89
N VAL A 56 9.04 -23.30 6.28
CA VAL A 56 9.77 -22.13 6.74
C VAL A 56 10.76 -21.74 5.66
N VAL A 57 10.78 -20.48 5.29
CA VAL A 57 11.75 -19.90 4.35
C VAL A 57 12.49 -18.79 5.07
N VAL A 58 13.77 -18.98 5.28
CA VAL A 58 14.69 -17.97 5.81
C VAL A 58 15.31 -17.23 4.63
N VAL A 59 15.09 -15.93 4.57
CA VAL A 59 15.65 -15.03 3.54
C VAL A 59 16.80 -14.28 4.17
N LEU A 60 17.99 -14.41 3.60
CA LEU A 60 19.22 -13.82 4.09
C LEU A 60 19.56 -12.57 3.27
N GLY A 61 20.02 -11.52 3.93
CA GLY A 61 20.45 -10.27 3.29
C GLY A 61 19.48 -9.12 3.49
N LYS A 62 19.88 -7.96 3.00
CA LYS A 62 19.15 -6.69 3.14
C LYS A 62 17.76 -6.78 2.56
N TRP A 63 16.76 -6.72 3.42
CA TRP A 63 15.39 -6.42 3.03
C TRP A 63 15.13 -4.91 3.06
N ASN A 64 15.79 -4.21 4.00
CA ASN A 64 15.86 -2.76 4.09
C ASN A 64 17.31 -2.30 3.96
N LYS A 65 17.53 -1.10 3.40
CA LYS A 65 18.87 -0.55 3.09
C LYS A 65 19.82 -0.41 4.29
N ASP A 66 19.28 -0.46 5.51
CA ASP A 66 20.02 -0.06 6.72
C ASP A 66 20.56 -1.22 7.58
N ASP A 67 20.32 -2.50 7.20
CA ASP A 67 20.70 -3.63 8.04
C ASP A 67 21.40 -4.74 7.24
N ASP A 68 22.72 -4.84 7.36
CA ASP A 68 23.57 -5.80 6.61
C ASP A 68 23.46 -7.26 7.12
N ASN A 69 22.96 -7.48 8.35
CA ASN A 69 22.85 -8.79 8.96
C ASN A 69 21.41 -9.25 9.18
N SER A 70 20.45 -8.57 8.56
CA SER A 70 19.04 -8.93 8.72
C SER A 70 18.70 -10.22 7.99
N PHE A 71 17.91 -11.04 8.63
CA PHE A 71 17.23 -12.16 8.00
C PHE A 71 15.73 -12.04 8.26
N HIS A 72 14.95 -12.53 7.30
CA HIS A 72 13.49 -12.61 7.43
C HIS A 72 13.05 -14.05 7.39
N ILE A 73 12.07 -14.38 8.23
CA ILE A 73 11.49 -15.72 8.29
C ILE A 73 10.07 -15.62 7.78
N LEU A 74 9.80 -16.34 6.71
CA LEU A 74 8.47 -16.49 6.13
C LEU A 74 7.96 -17.89 6.41
N ILE A 75 6.71 -17.99 6.81
CA ILE A 75 6.06 -19.26 7.18
C ILE A 75 4.79 -19.43 6.34
N THR A 76 4.59 -20.64 5.83
CA THR A 76 3.38 -20.99 5.07
C THR A 76 2.96 -22.42 5.34
N ASN A 77 1.67 -22.69 5.19
CA ASN A 77 1.12 -24.06 5.18
C ASN A 77 1.17 -24.72 3.79
N GLN A 78 1.59 -23.98 2.76
CA GLN A 78 1.76 -24.50 1.41
C GLN A 78 3.13 -25.15 1.25
N LEU A 79 3.25 -26.42 1.59
CA LEU A 79 4.52 -27.15 1.59
C LEU A 79 5.19 -27.20 0.21
N ASN A 80 4.39 -27.31 -0.85
CA ASN A 80 4.88 -27.42 -2.22
C ASN A 80 5.26 -26.06 -2.86
N ALA A 81 4.94 -24.93 -2.21
CA ALA A 81 5.27 -23.62 -2.76
C ALA A 81 6.78 -23.41 -2.82
N SER A 82 7.27 -22.84 -3.93
CA SER A 82 8.68 -22.47 -4.06
C SER A 82 9.03 -21.30 -3.15
N ALA A 83 10.31 -21.17 -2.73
CA ALA A 83 10.76 -20.02 -1.96
C ALA A 83 10.49 -18.70 -2.72
N LYS A 84 10.63 -18.70 -4.06
CA LYS A 84 10.28 -17.56 -4.91
C LYS A 84 8.81 -17.16 -4.75
N THR A 85 7.90 -18.13 -4.88
CA THR A 85 6.46 -17.89 -4.73
C THR A 85 6.12 -17.32 -3.37
N ILE A 86 6.70 -17.88 -2.30
CA ILE A 86 6.46 -17.42 -0.92
C ILE A 86 6.94 -15.98 -0.74
N ILE A 87 8.13 -15.64 -1.22
CA ILE A 87 8.71 -14.28 -1.15
C ILE A 87 7.85 -13.30 -1.94
N THR A 88 7.52 -13.61 -3.20
CA THR A 88 6.72 -12.70 -4.04
C THR A 88 5.32 -12.49 -3.48
N THR A 89 4.69 -13.53 -2.94
CA THR A 89 3.39 -13.39 -2.27
C THR A 89 3.47 -12.51 -1.01
N TYR A 90 4.53 -12.67 -0.21
CA TYR A 90 4.75 -11.83 0.97
C TYR A 90 4.96 -10.36 0.59
N LEU A 91 5.66 -10.08 -0.51
CA LEU A 91 5.89 -8.72 -0.98
C LEU A 91 4.58 -8.00 -1.35
N LEU A 92 3.56 -8.74 -1.80
CA LEU A 92 2.24 -8.15 -2.07
C LEU A 92 1.58 -7.56 -0.81
N ARG A 93 1.98 -8.00 0.39
CA ARG A 93 1.53 -7.43 1.67
C ARG A 93 1.84 -5.92 1.79
N TRP A 94 2.97 -5.48 1.23
CA TRP A 94 3.33 -4.06 1.19
C TRP A 94 2.30 -3.21 0.44
N GLY A 95 1.62 -3.80 -0.55
CA GLY A 95 0.53 -3.13 -1.26
C GLY A 95 -0.62 -2.75 -0.33
N ILE A 96 -0.92 -3.57 0.68
CA ILE A 96 -1.97 -3.30 1.69
C ILE A 96 -1.55 -2.12 2.58
N GLU A 97 -0.32 -2.12 3.07
CA GLU A 97 0.21 -1.03 3.91
C GLU A 97 0.25 0.29 3.14
N HIS A 98 0.67 0.23 1.88
CA HIS A 98 0.70 1.41 1.00
C HIS A 98 -0.71 1.95 0.72
N CYS A 99 -1.68 1.07 0.45
CA CYS A 99 -3.07 1.43 0.30
C CYS A 99 -3.62 2.15 1.55
N PHE A 100 -3.40 1.62 2.75
CA PHE A 100 -3.85 2.28 3.98
C PHE A 100 -3.14 3.61 4.22
N LYS A 101 -1.86 3.72 3.89
CA LYS A 101 -1.14 4.98 3.96
C LYS A 101 -1.76 6.02 3.02
N GLU A 102 -1.99 5.69 1.77
CA GLU A 102 -2.63 6.58 0.79
C GLU A 102 -4.04 6.98 1.22
N LEU A 103 -4.83 6.05 1.75
CA LEU A 103 -6.17 6.32 2.26
C LEU A 103 -6.15 7.33 3.41
N LYS A 104 -5.19 7.22 4.34
CA LYS A 104 -5.04 8.17 5.46
C LYS A 104 -4.51 9.51 4.99
N ASP A 105 -3.40 9.51 4.26
CA ASP A 105 -2.68 10.75 3.90
C ASP A 105 -3.44 11.58 2.85
N THR A 106 -4.14 10.91 1.92
CA THR A 106 -4.76 11.58 0.77
C THR A 106 -6.28 11.70 0.90
N PHE A 107 -6.96 10.69 1.46
CA PHE A 107 -8.42 10.64 1.53
C PHE A 107 -8.97 10.84 2.94
N SER A 108 -8.12 11.15 3.91
CA SER A 108 -8.52 11.43 5.31
C SER A 108 -9.33 10.29 5.95
N PHE A 109 -9.00 9.04 5.61
CA PHE A 109 -9.74 7.84 5.98
C PHE A 109 -9.99 7.70 7.50
N ASP A 110 -9.09 8.21 8.34
CA ASP A 110 -9.15 8.19 9.79
C ASP A 110 -9.66 9.51 10.42
N GLN A 111 -10.03 10.52 9.60
CA GLN A 111 -10.43 11.85 10.06
C GLN A 111 -11.96 12.03 10.16
N TYR A 112 -12.71 10.95 10.30
CA TYR A 112 -14.15 11.04 10.50
C TYR A 112 -14.50 11.64 11.86
N GLN A 113 -15.54 12.51 11.88
CA GLN A 113 -15.99 13.21 13.09
C GLN A 113 -17.35 12.69 13.58
N VAL A 114 -17.70 11.47 13.26
CA VAL A 114 -18.98 10.85 13.60
C VAL A 114 -18.77 9.69 14.56
N ARG A 115 -19.74 9.47 15.48
CA ARG A 115 -19.64 8.41 16.50
C ARG A 115 -20.49 7.16 16.19
N HIS A 116 -21.43 7.27 15.26
CA HIS A 116 -22.29 6.15 14.88
C HIS A 116 -21.58 5.23 13.90
N ILE A 117 -21.55 3.95 14.19
CA ILE A 117 -20.81 2.93 13.41
C ILE A 117 -21.24 2.94 11.93
N GLU A 118 -22.56 2.97 11.65
CA GLU A 118 -23.09 3.00 10.29
C GLU A 118 -22.60 4.22 9.47
N LYS A 119 -22.43 5.37 10.15
CA LYS A 119 -21.94 6.58 9.49
C LYS A 119 -20.45 6.50 9.24
N ILE A 120 -19.70 5.85 10.14
CA ILE A 120 -18.27 5.56 9.96
C ILE A 120 -18.07 4.63 8.76
N GLU A 121 -18.85 3.54 8.68
CA GLU A 121 -18.79 2.60 7.56
C GLU A 121 -19.11 3.26 6.21
N ARG A 122 -20.13 4.11 6.17
CA ARG A 122 -20.46 4.89 4.97
C ARG A 122 -19.33 5.82 4.57
N TYR A 123 -18.72 6.50 5.54
CA TYR A 123 -17.57 7.35 5.30
C TYR A 123 -16.37 6.56 4.71
N TRP A 124 -16.07 5.41 5.31
CA TRP A 124 -15.01 4.53 4.82
C TRP A 124 -15.29 4.02 3.41
N ASN A 125 -16.51 3.63 3.12
CA ASN A 125 -16.91 3.20 1.79
C ASN A 125 -16.72 4.32 0.76
N VAL A 126 -17.07 5.56 1.08
CA VAL A 126 -16.82 6.71 0.20
C VAL A 126 -15.32 6.93 -0.03
N CYS A 127 -14.49 6.84 1.01
CA CYS A 127 -13.04 6.95 0.87
C CYS A 127 -12.46 5.84 -0.01
N LEU A 128 -12.90 4.59 0.16
CA LEU A 128 -12.48 3.45 -0.63
C LEU A 128 -12.89 3.58 -2.10
N ILE A 129 -14.13 4.03 -2.36
CA ILE A 129 -14.59 4.31 -3.73
C ILE A 129 -13.75 5.40 -4.36
N ALA A 130 -13.52 6.51 -3.65
CA ALA A 130 -12.71 7.62 -4.16
C ALA A 130 -11.27 7.17 -4.47
N TRP A 131 -10.65 6.37 -3.59
CA TRP A 131 -9.33 5.79 -3.81
C TRP A 131 -9.32 4.86 -5.04
N THR A 132 -10.30 3.95 -5.15
CA THR A 132 -10.40 3.02 -6.27
C THR A 132 -10.58 3.75 -7.61
N LEU A 133 -11.47 4.75 -7.66
CA LEU A 133 -11.68 5.57 -8.85
C LEU A 133 -10.42 6.34 -9.24
N THR A 134 -9.74 6.94 -8.27
CA THR A 134 -8.50 7.67 -8.51
C THR A 134 -7.41 6.74 -9.06
N TYR A 135 -7.28 5.54 -8.50
CA TYR A 135 -6.34 4.53 -8.97
C TYR A 135 -6.67 4.07 -10.41
N TRP A 136 -7.95 3.83 -10.68
CA TRP A 136 -8.43 3.45 -12.01
C TRP A 136 -8.19 4.56 -13.05
N ILE A 137 -8.47 5.82 -12.69
CA ILE A 137 -8.21 6.98 -13.55
C ILE A 137 -6.71 7.12 -13.81
N LYS A 138 -5.87 6.95 -12.80
CA LYS A 138 -4.40 7.00 -12.95
C LYS A 138 -3.88 5.98 -13.98
N GLN A 139 -4.51 4.83 -14.07
CA GLN A 139 -4.13 3.80 -15.06
C GLN A 139 -4.69 4.04 -16.47
N ASN A 140 -5.62 4.99 -16.61
CA ASN A 140 -6.24 5.27 -17.90
C ASN A 140 -5.33 6.19 -18.73
N ALA A 141 -4.75 5.63 -19.81
CA ALA A 141 -3.83 6.35 -20.68
C ALA A 141 -4.46 7.57 -21.38
N TYR A 142 -5.76 7.55 -21.63
CA TYR A 142 -6.48 8.68 -22.24
C TYR A 142 -6.56 9.88 -21.29
N LEU A 143 -6.90 9.63 -20.02
CA LEU A 143 -6.98 10.68 -19.00
C LEU A 143 -5.62 11.25 -18.65
N ASN A 144 -4.56 10.43 -18.68
CA ASN A 144 -3.19 10.89 -18.50
C ASN A 144 -2.71 11.84 -19.63
N LYS A 145 -3.31 11.76 -20.83
CA LYS A 145 -3.03 12.73 -21.90
C LYS A 145 -3.73 14.08 -21.69
N ILE A 146 -4.87 14.10 -21.00
CA ILE A 146 -5.61 15.33 -20.69
C ILE A 146 -4.91 16.08 -19.54
N LEU A 147 -4.26 15.36 -18.65
CA LEU A 147 -3.40 15.92 -17.61
C LEU A 147 -2.08 16.30 -18.28
N GLU A 148 -1.89 17.56 -18.62
CA GLU A 148 -0.65 18.10 -19.22
C GLU A 148 0.59 17.82 -18.35
N THR A 149 0.40 17.53 -17.08
CA THR A 149 1.43 17.09 -16.11
C THR A 149 1.30 15.60 -15.85
N GLN A 150 2.43 14.89 -15.77
CA GLN A 150 2.44 13.48 -15.35
C GLN A 150 2.63 13.41 -13.82
N PRO A 151 1.54 13.35 -13.05
CA PRO A 151 1.64 13.26 -11.60
C PRO A 151 2.30 11.94 -11.20
N THR A 152 3.32 12.02 -10.37
CA THR A 152 4.08 10.87 -9.87
C THR A 152 3.47 10.30 -8.61
N THR A 153 2.98 11.18 -7.73
CA THR A 153 2.36 10.81 -6.46
C THR A 153 0.83 10.79 -6.54
N PHE A 154 0.21 10.05 -5.63
CA PHE A 154 -1.25 9.98 -5.53
C PHE A 154 -1.87 11.34 -5.16
N ASN A 155 -1.18 12.13 -4.34
CA ASN A 155 -1.64 13.46 -3.95
C ASN A 155 -1.61 14.46 -5.12
N GLU A 156 -0.55 14.45 -5.91
CA GLU A 156 -0.48 15.26 -7.14
C GLU A 156 -1.60 14.89 -8.12
N PHE A 157 -1.87 13.58 -8.25
CA PHE A 157 -2.95 13.09 -9.11
C PHE A 157 -4.33 13.56 -8.62
N LYS A 158 -4.59 13.53 -7.29
CA LYS A 158 -5.80 14.08 -6.69
C LYS A 158 -5.94 15.57 -6.95
N GLN A 159 -4.86 16.33 -6.82
CA GLN A 159 -4.85 17.77 -7.12
C GLN A 159 -5.16 18.05 -8.60
N ALA A 160 -4.57 17.29 -9.51
CA ALA A 160 -4.83 17.40 -10.94
C ALA A 160 -6.30 17.12 -11.28
N ILE A 161 -6.89 16.06 -10.72
CA ILE A 161 -8.32 15.75 -10.89
C ILE A 161 -9.19 16.90 -10.34
N ASN A 162 -8.88 17.40 -9.16
CA ASN A 162 -9.65 18.50 -8.58
C ASN A 162 -9.61 19.76 -9.47
N SER A 163 -8.46 20.07 -10.06
CA SER A 163 -8.32 21.18 -11.01
C SER A 163 -9.17 20.97 -12.28
N LEU A 164 -9.19 19.74 -12.82
CA LEU A 164 -10.05 19.41 -13.97
C LEU A 164 -11.54 19.51 -13.63
N LEU A 165 -11.95 19.06 -12.46
CA LEU A 165 -13.33 19.18 -12.00
C LEU A 165 -13.73 20.65 -11.79
N GLU A 166 -12.82 21.49 -11.27
CA GLU A 166 -13.05 22.93 -11.14
C GLU A 166 -13.19 23.59 -12.52
N LEU A 167 -12.31 23.27 -13.48
CA LEU A 167 -12.42 23.78 -14.86
C LEU A 167 -13.71 23.34 -15.54
N SER A 168 -14.10 22.07 -15.40
CA SER A 168 -15.37 21.56 -15.91
C SER A 168 -16.56 22.28 -15.28
N SER A 169 -16.53 22.53 -13.99
CA SER A 169 -17.56 23.28 -13.28
C SER A 169 -17.65 24.71 -13.76
N LEU A 170 -16.53 25.39 -13.98
CA LEU A 170 -16.46 26.74 -14.52
C LEU A 170 -17.05 26.80 -15.94
N GLY A 171 -16.75 25.81 -16.79
CA GLY A 171 -17.34 25.66 -18.13
C GLY A 171 -18.87 25.51 -18.09
N THR A 172 -19.40 24.82 -17.10
CA THR A 172 -20.85 24.67 -16.90
C THR A 172 -21.46 25.97 -16.35
N LEU A 173 -20.78 26.63 -15.42
CA LEU A 173 -21.20 27.88 -14.83
C LEU A 173 -21.22 29.03 -15.84
N SER A 174 -20.28 29.05 -16.80
CA SER A 174 -20.23 30.06 -17.86
C SER A 174 -21.46 30.05 -18.76
N LYS A 175 -22.17 28.92 -18.84
CA LYS A 175 -23.40 28.75 -19.60
C LYS A 175 -24.66 29.11 -18.81
N ASN A 176 -24.57 29.27 -17.49
CA ASN A 176 -25.72 29.55 -16.63
C ASN A 176 -25.36 30.60 -15.56
N LYS A 177 -25.74 31.88 -15.83
CA LYS A 177 -25.40 33.05 -15.01
C LYS A 177 -25.92 32.93 -13.57
N SER A 178 -27.12 32.43 -13.35
CA SER A 178 -27.71 32.28 -12.01
C SER A 178 -26.90 31.27 -11.16
N LEU A 179 -26.53 30.14 -11.76
CA LEU A 179 -25.72 29.12 -11.10
C LEU A 179 -24.31 29.63 -10.77
N ALA A 180 -23.76 30.50 -11.64
CA ALA A 180 -22.45 31.12 -11.43
C ALA A 180 -22.48 32.07 -10.22
N ASP A 181 -23.49 32.90 -10.10
CA ASP A 181 -23.62 33.86 -8.99
C ASP A 181 -23.73 33.12 -7.63
N ASP A 182 -24.50 32.05 -7.59
CA ASP A 182 -24.61 31.23 -6.36
C ASP A 182 -23.30 30.50 -6.00
N TYR A 183 -22.62 29.96 -6.99
CA TYR A 183 -21.29 29.33 -6.79
C TYR A 183 -20.27 30.34 -6.23
N PHE A 184 -20.18 31.52 -6.82
CA PHE A 184 -19.22 32.55 -6.36
C PHE A 184 -19.59 33.08 -4.98
N LYS A 185 -20.87 33.20 -4.62
CA LYS A 185 -21.31 33.55 -3.25
C LYS A 185 -20.84 32.50 -2.23
N VAL A 186 -21.02 31.22 -2.52
CA VAL A 186 -20.61 30.13 -1.62
C VAL A 186 -19.07 30.07 -1.49
N LYS A 187 -18.35 30.20 -2.61
CA LYS A 187 -16.88 30.13 -2.62
C LYS A 187 -16.28 31.33 -1.87
N SER A 188 -16.78 32.54 -2.05
CA SER A 188 -16.35 33.72 -1.34
C SER A 188 -16.60 33.64 0.17
N LYS A 189 -17.76 33.08 0.59
CA LYS A 189 -18.05 32.87 2.01
C LYS A 189 -17.08 31.85 2.67
N ARG A 190 -16.71 30.78 1.96
CA ARG A 190 -15.72 29.80 2.42
C ARG A 190 -14.32 30.39 2.52
N LEU A 191 -13.93 31.24 1.54
CA LEU A 191 -12.62 31.91 1.54
C LEU A 191 -12.51 32.87 2.72
N LYS A 192 -13.52 33.71 2.96
CA LYS A 192 -13.58 34.60 4.12
C LYS A 192 -13.45 33.86 5.43
N LYS A 193 -14.09 32.69 5.57
CA LYS A 193 -13.96 31.85 6.76
C LYS A 193 -12.56 31.24 6.96
N LYS A 194 -11.86 30.91 5.86
CA LYS A 194 -10.47 30.44 5.92
C LYS A 194 -9.45 31.51 6.24
N LEU A 195 -9.72 32.78 5.84
CA LEU A 195 -8.83 33.92 6.12
C LEU A 195 -9.03 34.49 7.53
N ALA A 196 -10.12 34.12 8.21
CA ALA A 196 -10.46 34.55 9.57
C ALA A 196 -10.09 33.51 10.64
N ALA A 197 -9.57 32.33 10.25
CA ALA A 197 -9.09 31.25 11.11
C ALA A 197 -7.55 31.14 11.09
#